data_b4d61d7e90af0ac227f0d664af3c4ab9
#
_entry.id   b4d61d7e90af0ac227f0d664af3c4ab9
#
_cell.length_a   1.000
_cell.length_b   1.000
_cell.length_c   1.000
_cell.angle_alpha   90.00
_cell.angle_beta   90.00
_cell.angle_gamma   90.00
#
_symmetry.space_group_name_H-M   'P 1'
#
loop_
_entity.id
_entity.type
_entity.pdbx_description
1 polymer ?
#
loop_
_entity_poly.entity_id
_entity_poly.type
_entity_poly.pdbx_seq_one_letter_code
_entity_poly.pdbx_strand_id
1 'polypeptide(L)'
;MTPATEVRPPLIEVRDLYFQYEDGTQALEGVNFTLHPGETVALLGANGSGKTTFVLQLNGVLRGQGSITVCGLLLTKETLPRIRSKIGMVFQDSDEQLFMPTVLDDVAFGPLNQGMPEEVAIAKAKLALQQAGLADVWNKAPYHLSAGEKRRVALAGVLAMEPEILVLDEPTTFLDPPAERNLLHLLADLPQAKLIVTHNVRLAGSLASRAVFFEKGKLVAAGSVDEIARRFDWTYADLPPADLRYSTHRRF
;
A
#
# COMPACT_ATOMS: atom_id res chain seq x y z
N MET A 1 17.63 -23.26 26.48
CA MET A 1 16.44 -23.45 25.63
C MET A 1 16.08 -22.09 25.07
N THR A 2 16.40 -21.85 23.85
CA THR A 2 16.00 -20.62 23.11
C THR A 2 14.50 -20.71 22.89
N PRO A 3 13.70 -19.68 23.23
CA PRO A 3 12.27 -19.71 22.95
C PRO A 3 12.08 -19.83 21.44
N ALA A 4 11.27 -20.80 21.02
CA ALA A 4 10.83 -20.93 19.64
C ALA A 4 10.17 -19.60 19.25
N THR A 5 10.71 -18.91 18.27
CA THR A 5 10.11 -17.68 17.71
C THR A 5 8.74 -18.10 17.17
N GLU A 6 7.66 -17.73 17.84
CA GLU A 6 6.30 -17.94 17.33
C GLU A 6 6.21 -17.25 15.98
N VAL A 7 6.19 -18.03 14.92
CA VAL A 7 5.98 -17.51 13.56
C VAL A 7 4.52 -17.04 13.49
N ARG A 8 4.32 -15.73 13.61
CA ARG A 8 2.98 -15.16 13.44
C ARG A 8 2.44 -15.48 12.06
N PRO A 9 1.16 -15.86 11.93
CA PRO A 9 0.57 -16.15 10.63
C PRO A 9 0.66 -14.92 9.72
N PRO A 10 0.75 -15.13 8.39
CA PRO A 10 0.79 -14.02 7.44
C PRO A 10 -0.52 -13.22 7.47
N LEU A 11 -0.42 -11.90 7.27
CA LEU A 11 -1.58 -11.03 7.09
C LEU A 11 -2.20 -11.18 5.69
N ILE A 12 -1.38 -11.44 4.69
CA ILE A 12 -1.84 -11.82 3.34
C ILE A 12 -1.19 -13.14 2.98
N GLU A 13 -1.99 -14.08 2.49
CA GLU A 13 -1.54 -15.30 1.85
C GLU A 13 -2.29 -15.49 0.53
N VAL A 14 -1.54 -15.59 -0.56
CA VAL A 14 -2.06 -15.82 -1.91
C VAL A 14 -1.47 -17.13 -2.42
N ARG A 15 -2.33 -18.01 -2.93
CA ARG A 15 -1.94 -19.31 -3.49
C ARG A 15 -2.52 -19.51 -4.88
N ASP A 16 -1.65 -19.82 -5.82
CA ASP A 16 -1.95 -20.20 -7.20
C ASP A 16 -2.94 -19.24 -7.87
N LEU A 17 -2.67 -17.93 -7.79
CA LEU A 17 -3.56 -16.90 -8.32
C LEU A 17 -3.35 -16.73 -9.83
N TYR A 18 -4.43 -16.93 -10.58
CA TYR A 18 -4.52 -16.71 -12.03
C TYR A 18 -5.59 -15.67 -12.31
N PHE A 19 -5.34 -14.79 -13.28
CA PHE A 19 -6.36 -13.85 -13.75
C PHE A 19 -6.16 -13.50 -15.21
N GLN A 20 -7.26 -13.53 -15.97
CA GLN A 20 -7.34 -13.13 -17.36
C GLN A 20 -8.44 -12.07 -17.52
N TYR A 21 -8.15 -11.01 -18.26
CA TYR A 21 -9.14 -10.00 -18.63
C TYR A 21 -10.11 -10.54 -19.69
N GLU A 22 -11.24 -9.86 -19.87
CA GLU A 22 -12.28 -10.25 -20.84
C GLU A 22 -11.77 -10.24 -22.30
N ASP A 23 -10.77 -9.42 -22.61
CA ASP A 23 -10.11 -9.36 -23.91
C ASP A 23 -9.13 -10.52 -24.18
N GLY A 24 -9.00 -11.44 -23.24
CA GLY A 24 -8.11 -12.59 -23.32
C GLY A 24 -6.68 -12.33 -22.80
N THR A 25 -6.36 -11.12 -22.35
CA THR A 25 -5.04 -10.80 -21.81
C THR A 25 -4.79 -11.54 -20.49
N GLN A 26 -3.80 -12.45 -20.46
CA GLN A 26 -3.37 -13.14 -19.24
C GLN A 26 -2.55 -12.18 -18.37
N ALA A 27 -3.12 -11.73 -17.25
CA ALA A 27 -2.50 -10.72 -16.39
C ALA A 27 -1.82 -11.31 -15.15
N LEU A 28 -2.27 -12.48 -14.65
CA LEU A 28 -1.63 -13.19 -13.55
C LEU A 28 -1.58 -14.68 -13.85
N GLU A 29 -0.43 -15.32 -13.53
CA GLU A 29 -0.18 -16.73 -13.86
C GLU A 29 0.51 -17.43 -12.68
N GLY A 30 -0.29 -18.10 -11.81
CA GLY A 30 0.19 -18.91 -10.70
C GLY A 30 0.93 -18.12 -9.62
N VAL A 31 0.45 -16.92 -9.28
CA VAL A 31 1.10 -16.06 -8.30
C VAL A 31 0.90 -16.62 -6.90
N ASN A 32 2.02 -16.82 -6.18
CA ASN A 32 2.07 -17.18 -4.77
C ASN A 32 2.77 -16.06 -4.00
N PHE A 33 2.15 -15.57 -2.89
CA PHE A 33 2.68 -14.43 -2.16
C PHE A 33 2.26 -14.47 -0.68
N THR A 34 3.13 -13.97 0.19
CA THR A 34 2.82 -13.75 1.61
C THR A 34 3.27 -12.38 2.07
N LEU A 35 2.53 -11.78 3.01
CA LEU A 35 2.91 -10.55 3.74
C LEU A 35 2.73 -10.79 5.24
N HIS A 36 3.77 -10.52 6.00
CA HIS A 36 3.76 -10.72 7.46
C HIS A 36 3.50 -9.43 8.24
N PRO A 37 3.04 -9.52 9.51
CA PRO A 37 2.85 -8.34 10.37
C PRO A 37 4.10 -7.47 10.47
N GLY A 38 3.94 -6.14 10.26
CA GLY A 38 5.02 -5.16 10.32
C GLY A 38 6.01 -5.22 9.14
N GLU A 39 5.83 -6.13 8.19
CA GLU A 39 6.66 -6.23 6.99
C GLU A 39 6.30 -5.15 5.97
N THR A 40 7.31 -4.58 5.32
CA THR A 40 7.12 -3.75 4.13
C THR A 40 7.73 -4.48 2.93
N VAL A 41 6.90 -4.80 1.94
CA VAL A 41 7.30 -5.49 0.72
C VAL A 41 7.13 -4.57 -0.48
N ALA A 42 8.17 -4.46 -1.31
CA ALA A 42 8.08 -3.78 -2.59
C ALA A 42 7.72 -4.77 -3.71
N LEU A 43 6.69 -4.44 -4.50
CA LEU A 43 6.38 -5.11 -5.77
C LEU A 43 7.07 -4.35 -6.89
N LEU A 44 8.15 -4.91 -7.41
CA LEU A 44 8.93 -4.36 -8.52
C LEU A 44 8.57 -5.04 -9.85
N GLY A 45 8.83 -4.37 -10.97
CA GLY A 45 8.60 -4.92 -12.31
C GLY A 45 8.17 -3.84 -13.31
N ALA A 46 8.30 -4.12 -14.60
CA ALA A 46 7.94 -3.21 -15.67
C ALA A 46 6.43 -2.86 -15.66
N ASN A 47 6.07 -1.75 -16.32
CA ASN A 47 4.66 -1.44 -16.55
C ASN A 47 4.01 -2.56 -17.36
N GLY A 48 2.76 -2.91 -17.00
CA GLY A 48 2.05 -4.05 -17.61
C GLY A 48 2.50 -5.43 -17.12
N SER A 49 3.38 -5.55 -16.12
CA SER A 49 3.82 -6.86 -15.61
C SER A 49 2.79 -7.58 -14.73
N GLY A 50 1.67 -6.93 -14.36
CA GLY A 50 0.59 -7.50 -13.55
C GLY A 50 0.50 -6.99 -12.11
N LYS A 51 1.36 -6.06 -11.67
CA LYS A 51 1.41 -5.55 -10.28
C LYS A 51 0.09 -4.94 -9.80
N THR A 52 -0.44 -3.96 -10.53
CA THR A 52 -1.73 -3.32 -10.21
C THR A 52 -2.86 -4.33 -10.27
N THR A 53 -2.87 -5.22 -11.26
CA THR A 53 -3.84 -6.31 -11.35
C THR A 53 -3.79 -7.21 -10.12
N PHE A 54 -2.59 -7.53 -9.63
CA PHE A 54 -2.39 -8.33 -8.42
C PHE A 54 -2.95 -7.64 -7.18
N VAL A 55 -2.65 -6.36 -6.94
CA VAL A 55 -3.13 -5.68 -5.74
C VAL A 55 -4.65 -5.47 -5.75
N LEU A 56 -5.27 -5.31 -6.92
CA LEU A 56 -6.73 -5.23 -7.07
C LEU A 56 -7.45 -6.56 -6.75
N GLN A 57 -6.74 -7.70 -6.80
CA GLN A 57 -7.31 -8.97 -6.32
C GLN A 57 -7.43 -9.00 -4.79
N LEU A 58 -6.49 -8.37 -4.06
CA LEU A 58 -6.40 -8.46 -2.60
C LEU A 58 -7.63 -7.89 -1.89
N ASN A 59 -8.28 -6.87 -2.48
CA ASN A 59 -9.49 -6.24 -1.96
C ASN A 59 -10.76 -6.61 -2.74
N GLY A 60 -10.64 -7.60 -3.65
CA GLY A 60 -11.75 -8.16 -4.43
C GLY A 60 -12.39 -7.19 -5.44
N VAL A 61 -11.67 -6.18 -5.92
CA VAL A 61 -12.06 -5.37 -7.10
C VAL A 61 -11.99 -6.24 -8.34
N LEU A 62 -10.91 -6.99 -8.50
CA LEU A 62 -10.80 -8.05 -9.49
C LEU A 62 -10.87 -9.41 -8.78
N ARG A 63 -11.31 -10.45 -9.51
CA ARG A 63 -11.43 -11.81 -8.98
C ARG A 63 -10.92 -12.83 -9.98
N GLY A 64 -9.77 -13.41 -9.65
CA GLY A 64 -9.16 -14.51 -10.38
C GLY A 64 -9.50 -15.89 -9.82
N GLN A 65 -8.80 -16.90 -10.32
CA GLN A 65 -8.78 -18.25 -9.78
C GLN A 65 -7.62 -18.40 -8.80
N GLY A 66 -7.74 -19.27 -7.80
CA GLY A 66 -6.79 -19.44 -6.72
C GLY A 66 -7.39 -19.07 -5.37
N SER A 67 -6.57 -18.88 -4.35
CA SER A 67 -7.05 -18.50 -3.02
C SER A 67 -6.29 -17.30 -2.47
N ILE A 68 -7.03 -16.39 -1.83
CA ILE A 68 -6.49 -15.22 -1.13
C ILE A 68 -7.05 -15.24 0.28
N THR A 69 -6.16 -15.21 1.26
CA THR A 69 -6.51 -15.08 2.68
C THR A 69 -5.93 -13.78 3.22
N VAL A 70 -6.75 -12.97 3.90
CA VAL A 70 -6.36 -11.70 4.51
C VAL A 70 -6.73 -11.71 5.98
N CYS A 71 -5.75 -11.52 6.85
CA CYS A 71 -5.92 -11.56 8.32
C CYS A 71 -6.72 -12.81 8.77
N GLY A 72 -6.39 -13.97 8.17
CA GLY A 72 -7.06 -15.24 8.45
C GLY A 72 -8.44 -15.43 7.79
N LEU A 73 -8.94 -14.45 7.03
CA LEU A 73 -10.22 -14.52 6.32
C LEU A 73 -10.00 -14.90 4.86
N LEU A 74 -10.57 -16.02 4.41
CA LEU A 74 -10.60 -16.36 2.98
C LEU A 74 -11.46 -15.33 2.24
N LEU A 75 -10.97 -14.83 1.09
CA LEU A 75 -11.65 -13.83 0.29
C LEU A 75 -12.82 -14.47 -0.47
N THR A 76 -14.04 -14.19 0.00
CA THR A 76 -15.32 -14.58 -0.58
C THR A 76 -16.24 -13.37 -0.71
N LYS A 77 -17.43 -13.52 -1.27
CA LYS A 77 -18.42 -12.43 -1.29
C LYS A 77 -18.85 -12.01 0.11
N GLU A 78 -18.97 -12.97 1.03
CA GLU A 78 -19.45 -12.79 2.40
C GLU A 78 -18.40 -12.10 3.28
N THR A 79 -17.11 -12.45 3.09
CA THR A 79 -16.01 -11.88 3.90
C THR A 79 -15.45 -10.57 3.36
N LEU A 80 -15.78 -10.22 2.10
CA LEU A 80 -15.25 -9.05 1.41
C LEU A 80 -15.39 -7.72 2.18
N PRO A 81 -16.54 -7.37 2.82
CA PRO A 81 -16.64 -6.13 3.59
C PRO A 81 -15.64 -6.08 4.75
N ARG A 82 -15.44 -7.21 5.44
CA ARG A 82 -14.48 -7.34 6.54
C ARG A 82 -13.02 -7.27 6.04
N ILE A 83 -12.73 -7.84 4.88
CA ILE A 83 -11.39 -7.77 4.26
C ILE A 83 -11.08 -6.33 3.86
N ARG A 84 -12.04 -5.61 3.26
CA ARG A 84 -11.88 -4.21 2.88
C ARG A 84 -11.64 -3.26 4.06
N SER A 85 -12.14 -3.60 5.25
CA SER A 85 -11.79 -2.84 6.47
C SER A 85 -10.38 -3.11 6.98
N LYS A 86 -9.73 -4.21 6.55
CA LYS A 86 -8.36 -4.59 6.95
C LYS A 86 -7.28 -4.08 5.98
N ILE A 87 -7.65 -3.84 4.73
CA ILE A 87 -6.73 -3.37 3.69
C ILE A 87 -7.08 -1.95 3.31
N GLY A 88 -6.20 -1.02 3.61
CA GLY A 88 -6.25 0.33 3.08
C GLY A 88 -5.49 0.43 1.76
N MET A 89 -6.12 0.94 0.71
CA MET A 89 -5.50 1.09 -0.60
C MET A 89 -5.40 2.55 -0.99
N VAL A 90 -4.19 2.98 -1.37
CA VAL A 90 -3.93 4.29 -1.97
C VAL A 90 -3.58 4.07 -3.43
N PHE A 91 -4.41 4.61 -4.33
CA PHE A 91 -4.25 4.47 -5.77
C PHE A 91 -3.19 5.43 -6.32
N GLN A 92 -2.69 5.13 -7.53
CA GLN A 92 -1.69 5.94 -8.22
C GLN A 92 -2.18 7.37 -8.48
N ASP A 93 -3.45 7.54 -8.86
CA ASP A 93 -4.07 8.86 -9.03
C ASP A 93 -4.92 9.20 -7.79
N SER A 94 -4.50 10.25 -7.06
CA SER A 94 -5.24 10.72 -5.89
C SER A 94 -6.54 11.44 -6.27
N ASP A 95 -6.67 11.98 -7.50
CA ASP A 95 -7.89 12.64 -7.97
C ASP A 95 -9.03 11.63 -8.18
N GLU A 96 -8.72 10.36 -8.46
CA GLU A 96 -9.72 9.28 -8.51
C GLU A 96 -10.24 8.88 -7.12
N GLN A 97 -9.51 9.25 -6.06
CA GLN A 97 -9.83 8.87 -4.68
C GLN A 97 -10.51 9.99 -3.88
N LEU A 98 -10.34 11.25 -4.29
CA LEU A 98 -10.86 12.44 -3.61
C LEU A 98 -12.03 13.03 -4.40
N PHE A 99 -13.25 12.91 -3.87
CA PHE A 99 -14.48 13.26 -4.58
C PHE A 99 -15.51 14.03 -3.74
N MET A 100 -15.24 14.23 -2.45
CA MET A 100 -16.14 14.95 -1.55
C MET A 100 -15.92 16.48 -1.62
N PRO A 101 -16.89 17.29 -1.17
CA PRO A 101 -16.77 18.75 -1.18
C PRO A 101 -15.60 19.30 -0.36
N THR A 102 -15.28 18.66 0.76
CA THR A 102 -14.17 19.06 1.63
C THR A 102 -13.21 17.90 1.93
N VAL A 103 -11.99 18.24 2.27
CA VAL A 103 -10.96 17.27 2.71
C VAL A 103 -11.44 16.47 3.93
N LEU A 104 -12.13 17.12 4.88
CA LEU A 104 -12.66 16.43 6.06
C LEU A 104 -13.70 15.39 5.68
N ASP A 105 -14.60 15.72 4.74
CA ASP A 105 -15.64 14.80 4.28
C ASP A 105 -15.03 13.59 3.57
N ASP A 106 -13.99 13.80 2.71
CA ASP A 106 -13.27 12.71 2.05
C ASP A 106 -12.62 11.76 3.07
N VAL A 107 -11.96 12.31 4.09
CA VAL A 107 -11.27 11.48 5.08
C VAL A 107 -12.25 10.79 6.04
N ALA A 108 -13.39 11.41 6.35
CA ALA A 108 -14.45 10.81 7.18
C ALA A 108 -15.27 9.75 6.43
N PHE A 109 -15.26 9.75 5.09
CA PHE A 109 -16.10 8.88 4.26
C PHE A 109 -15.87 7.39 4.54
N GLY A 110 -14.61 6.96 4.66
CA GLY A 110 -14.27 5.57 4.98
C GLY A 110 -14.85 5.09 6.32
N PRO A 111 -14.56 5.76 7.44
CA PRO A 111 -15.13 5.47 8.76
C PRO A 111 -16.66 5.46 8.78
N LEU A 112 -17.32 6.43 8.10
CA LEU A 112 -18.79 6.48 8.00
C LEU A 112 -19.33 5.24 7.27
N ASN A 113 -18.70 4.81 6.17
CA ASN A 113 -19.09 3.60 5.45
C ASN A 113 -18.83 2.30 6.24
N GLN A 114 -17.95 2.34 7.24
CA GLN A 114 -17.79 1.24 8.20
C GLN A 114 -18.88 1.24 9.29
N GLY A 115 -19.84 2.18 9.25
CA GLY A 115 -20.94 2.30 10.20
C GLY A 115 -20.57 3.02 11.50
N MET A 116 -19.47 3.75 11.54
CA MET A 116 -19.12 4.55 12.73
C MET A 116 -20.08 5.74 12.89
N PRO A 117 -20.42 6.13 14.12
CA PRO A 117 -21.15 7.37 14.37
C PRO A 117 -20.39 8.57 13.80
N GLU A 118 -21.12 9.56 13.27
CA GLU A 118 -20.54 10.74 12.59
C GLU A 118 -19.48 11.46 13.43
N GLU A 119 -19.76 11.69 14.71
CA GLU A 119 -18.82 12.35 15.63
C GLU A 119 -17.51 11.58 15.76
N VAL A 120 -17.57 10.24 15.80
CA VAL A 120 -16.39 9.37 15.87
C VAL A 120 -15.62 9.38 14.55
N ALA A 121 -16.32 9.31 13.42
CA ALA A 121 -15.72 9.37 12.08
C ALA A 121 -14.98 10.70 11.87
N ILE A 122 -15.60 11.84 12.23
CA ILE A 122 -14.99 13.17 12.16
C ILE A 122 -13.75 13.26 13.07
N ALA A 123 -13.82 12.73 14.30
CA ALA A 123 -12.67 12.75 15.21
C ALA A 123 -11.49 11.94 14.65
N LYS A 124 -11.74 10.74 14.10
CA LYS A 124 -10.72 9.92 13.44
C LYS A 124 -10.15 10.60 12.19
N ALA A 125 -10.99 11.22 11.37
CA ALA A 125 -10.56 11.96 10.20
C ALA A 125 -9.62 13.12 10.56
N LYS A 126 -9.96 13.91 11.58
CA LYS A 126 -9.11 14.99 12.08
C LYS A 126 -7.76 14.49 12.60
N LEU A 127 -7.76 13.38 13.34
CA LEU A 127 -6.53 12.76 13.83
C LEU A 127 -5.65 12.28 12.67
N ALA A 128 -6.22 11.60 11.67
CA ALA A 128 -5.50 11.13 10.49
C ALA A 128 -4.92 12.29 9.66
N LEU A 129 -5.68 13.38 9.49
CA LEU A 129 -5.20 14.60 8.84
C LEU A 129 -4.05 15.26 9.62
N GLN A 130 -4.12 15.28 10.94
CA GLN A 130 -3.04 15.79 11.79
C GLN A 130 -1.78 14.93 11.64
N GLN A 131 -1.90 13.60 11.65
CA GLN A 131 -0.79 12.67 11.42
C GLN A 131 -0.15 12.86 10.04
N ALA A 132 -0.96 13.17 9.02
CA ALA A 132 -0.49 13.47 7.67
C ALA A 132 0.10 14.89 7.51
N GLY A 133 0.12 15.71 8.59
CA GLY A 133 0.58 17.11 8.54
C GLY A 133 -0.34 18.02 7.74
N LEU A 134 -1.66 17.82 7.83
CA LEU A 134 -2.70 18.51 7.06
C LEU A 134 -3.81 19.10 7.94
N ALA A 135 -3.49 19.45 9.20
CA ALA A 135 -4.48 19.97 10.15
C ALA A 135 -5.15 21.27 9.69
N ASP A 136 -4.51 22.06 8.84
CA ASP A 136 -4.98 23.39 8.44
C ASP A 136 -5.82 23.39 7.14
N VAL A 137 -5.99 22.22 6.48
CA VAL A 137 -6.64 22.14 5.17
C VAL A 137 -7.99 21.42 5.18
N TRP A 138 -8.48 20.96 6.30
CA TRP A 138 -9.68 20.09 6.40
C TRP A 138 -10.96 20.69 5.78
N ASN A 139 -11.12 22.04 5.80
CA ASN A 139 -12.26 22.73 5.20
C ASN A 139 -12.05 23.13 3.73
N LYS A 140 -10.85 22.85 3.17
CA LYS A 140 -10.59 23.14 1.75
C LYS A 140 -11.24 22.09 0.86
N ALA A 141 -11.58 22.50 -0.36
CA ALA A 141 -11.94 21.54 -1.39
C ALA A 141 -10.67 20.85 -1.92
N PRO A 142 -10.71 19.53 -2.20
CA PRO A 142 -9.53 18.77 -2.65
C PRO A 142 -8.85 19.34 -3.89
N TYR A 143 -9.58 19.94 -4.82
CA TYR A 143 -9.02 20.52 -6.04
C TYR A 143 -8.16 21.78 -5.80
N HIS A 144 -8.18 22.36 -4.62
CA HIS A 144 -7.29 23.45 -4.21
C HIS A 144 -5.96 22.99 -3.63
N LEU A 145 -5.75 21.67 -3.50
CA LEU A 145 -4.54 21.11 -2.92
C LEU A 145 -3.48 20.83 -3.99
N SER A 146 -2.21 20.94 -3.59
CA SER A 146 -1.09 20.42 -4.39
C SER A 146 -1.15 18.89 -4.52
N ALA A 147 -0.48 18.32 -5.51
CA ALA A 147 -0.41 16.87 -5.69
C ALA A 147 0.09 16.13 -4.43
N GLY A 148 1.09 16.70 -3.74
CA GLY A 148 1.61 16.14 -2.49
C GLY A 148 0.62 16.21 -1.33
N GLU A 149 -0.17 17.29 -1.23
CA GLU A 149 -1.26 17.37 -0.24
C GLU A 149 -2.37 16.38 -0.55
N LYS A 150 -2.82 16.29 -1.82
CA LYS A 150 -3.83 15.30 -2.25
C LYS A 150 -3.40 13.87 -1.91
N ARG A 151 -2.13 13.52 -2.17
CA ARG A 151 -1.59 12.20 -1.84
C ARG A 151 -1.66 11.92 -0.33
N ARG A 152 -1.31 12.90 0.50
CA ARG A 152 -1.39 12.77 1.96
C ARG A 152 -2.83 12.75 2.47
N VAL A 153 -3.76 13.47 1.83
CA VAL A 153 -5.21 13.38 2.14
C VAL A 153 -5.73 11.98 1.80
N ALA A 154 -5.41 11.43 0.63
CA ALA A 154 -5.82 10.08 0.25
C ALA A 154 -5.29 9.04 1.26
N LEU A 155 -4.03 9.18 1.70
CA LEU A 155 -3.45 8.33 2.74
C LEU A 155 -4.17 8.54 4.10
N ALA A 156 -4.49 9.78 4.48
CA ALA A 156 -5.22 10.07 5.71
C ALA A 156 -6.63 9.44 5.70
N GLY A 157 -7.34 9.46 4.56
CA GLY A 157 -8.63 8.78 4.38
C GLY A 157 -8.55 7.28 4.63
N VAL A 158 -7.46 6.67 4.17
CA VAL A 158 -7.18 5.26 4.43
C VAL A 158 -6.83 5.01 5.90
N LEU A 159 -5.97 5.83 6.50
CA LEU A 159 -5.53 5.69 7.90
C LEU A 159 -6.69 5.89 8.89
N ALA A 160 -7.66 6.75 8.58
CA ALA A 160 -8.84 6.97 9.41
C ALA A 160 -9.68 5.71 9.62
N MET A 161 -9.60 4.73 8.72
CA MET A 161 -10.24 3.43 8.84
C MET A 161 -9.45 2.43 9.71
N GLU A 162 -8.24 2.78 10.17
CA GLU A 162 -7.35 1.94 10.98
C GLU A 162 -7.08 0.55 10.37
N PRO A 163 -6.61 0.47 9.10
CA PRO A 163 -6.34 -0.80 8.46
C PRO A 163 -5.12 -1.50 9.09
N GLU A 164 -5.04 -2.83 8.97
CA GLU A 164 -3.86 -3.62 9.36
C GLU A 164 -2.79 -3.63 8.25
N ILE A 165 -3.19 -3.41 7.01
CA ILE A 165 -2.37 -3.48 5.81
C ILE A 165 -2.57 -2.23 4.98
N LEU A 166 -1.48 -1.64 4.50
CA LEU A 166 -1.49 -0.57 3.50
C LEU A 166 -0.99 -1.09 2.17
N VAL A 167 -1.77 -0.91 1.13
CA VAL A 167 -1.38 -1.14 -0.27
C VAL A 167 -1.24 0.22 -0.94
N LEU A 168 -0.05 0.51 -1.45
CA LEU A 168 0.32 1.80 -2.03
C LEU A 168 0.75 1.57 -3.48
N ASP A 169 -0.06 2.04 -4.43
CA ASP A 169 0.26 1.91 -5.85
C ASP A 169 0.93 3.19 -6.33
N GLU A 170 2.22 3.09 -6.70
CA GLU A 170 3.09 4.19 -7.17
C GLU A 170 2.97 5.47 -6.30
N PRO A 171 3.21 5.39 -4.97
CA PRO A 171 2.83 6.45 -4.03
C PRO A 171 3.58 7.78 -4.22
N THR A 172 4.73 7.78 -4.90
CA THR A 172 5.56 8.99 -5.10
C THR A 172 5.47 9.57 -6.51
N THR A 173 4.70 8.97 -7.41
CA THR A 173 4.53 9.46 -8.78
C THR A 173 3.94 10.87 -8.77
N PHE A 174 4.50 11.77 -9.59
CA PHE A 174 4.15 13.19 -9.71
C PHE A 174 4.44 14.06 -8.48
N LEU A 175 5.17 13.55 -7.47
CA LEU A 175 5.60 14.35 -6.34
C LEU A 175 6.93 15.04 -6.62
N ASP A 176 7.07 16.28 -6.16
CA ASP A 176 8.36 16.95 -6.09
C ASP A 176 9.23 16.36 -4.96
N PRO A 177 10.56 16.57 -4.98
CA PRO A 177 11.44 15.97 -3.98
C PRO A 177 11.12 16.30 -2.51
N PRO A 178 10.64 17.51 -2.14
CA PRO A 178 10.18 17.79 -0.79
C PRO A 178 8.93 17.00 -0.40
N ALA A 179 7.92 16.91 -1.27
CA ALA A 179 6.69 16.16 -1.02
C ALA A 179 6.97 14.64 -0.92
N GLU A 180 7.84 14.12 -1.80
CA GLU A 180 8.29 12.72 -1.73
C GLU A 180 8.95 12.42 -0.37
N ARG A 181 9.92 13.24 0.07
CA ARG A 181 10.55 13.05 1.38
C ARG A 181 9.56 13.05 2.54
N ASN A 182 8.62 14.00 2.54
CA ASN A 182 7.59 14.08 3.58
C ASN A 182 6.71 12.82 3.61
N LEU A 183 6.31 12.31 2.44
CA LEU A 183 5.55 11.07 2.33
C LEU A 183 6.36 9.86 2.81
N LEU A 184 7.65 9.76 2.45
CA LEU A 184 8.52 8.67 2.88
C LEU A 184 8.68 8.64 4.41
N HIS A 185 8.89 9.81 5.05
CA HIS A 185 8.93 9.90 6.51
C HIS A 185 7.63 9.40 7.13
N LEU A 186 6.49 9.90 6.64
CA LEU A 186 5.18 9.48 7.12
C LEU A 186 5.00 7.96 7.01
N LEU A 187 5.30 7.37 5.84
CA LEU A 187 5.16 5.93 5.61
C LEU A 187 6.11 5.10 6.48
N ALA A 188 7.32 5.58 6.75
CA ALA A 188 8.29 4.89 7.60
C ALA A 188 7.82 4.78 9.07
N ASP A 189 7.12 5.81 9.57
CA ASP A 189 6.64 5.87 10.95
C ASP A 189 5.34 5.07 11.19
N LEU A 190 4.64 4.65 10.11
CA LEU A 190 3.40 3.90 10.22
C LEU A 190 3.64 2.43 10.61
N PRO A 191 2.91 1.88 11.61
CA PRO A 191 3.11 0.51 12.11
C PRO A 191 2.52 -0.59 11.21
N GLN A 192 1.64 -0.25 10.27
CA GLN A 192 0.96 -1.20 9.39
C GLN A 192 1.94 -1.99 8.54
N ALA A 193 1.61 -3.25 8.22
CA ALA A 193 2.28 -3.95 7.13
C ALA A 193 2.00 -3.23 5.80
N LYS A 194 3.01 -3.16 4.91
CA LYS A 194 2.91 -2.38 3.67
C LYS A 194 3.25 -3.20 2.45
N LEU A 195 2.45 -3.05 1.43
CA LEU A 195 2.72 -3.54 0.08
C LEU A 195 2.85 -2.33 -0.84
N ILE A 196 4.06 -2.08 -1.32
CA ILE A 196 4.37 -0.90 -2.15
C ILE A 196 4.60 -1.36 -3.58
N VAL A 197 3.68 -1.03 -4.46
CA VAL A 197 3.85 -1.23 -5.90
C VAL A 197 4.63 -0.05 -6.44
N THR A 198 5.78 -0.31 -7.05
CA THR A 198 6.58 0.76 -7.64
C THR A 198 7.57 0.24 -8.67
N HIS A 199 7.96 1.11 -9.59
CA HIS A 199 9.12 0.93 -10.45
C HIS A 199 10.35 1.69 -9.92
N ASN A 200 10.19 2.50 -8.88
CA ASN A 200 11.24 3.29 -8.25
C ASN A 200 11.98 2.45 -7.19
N VAL A 201 13.18 1.99 -7.54
CA VAL A 201 14.03 1.18 -6.65
C VAL A 201 14.52 1.96 -5.43
N ARG A 202 14.68 3.30 -5.54
CA ARG A 202 15.04 4.17 -4.41
C ARG A 202 13.94 4.14 -3.34
N LEU A 203 12.68 4.33 -3.76
CA LEU A 203 11.53 4.21 -2.87
C LEU A 203 11.51 2.86 -2.19
N ALA A 204 11.64 1.78 -2.98
CA ALA A 204 11.70 0.42 -2.46
C ALA A 204 12.82 0.25 -1.43
N GLY A 205 14.05 0.68 -1.75
CA GLY A 205 15.22 0.57 -0.87
C GLY A 205 15.12 1.41 0.42
N SER A 206 14.31 2.49 0.41
CA SER A 206 14.12 3.34 1.58
C SER A 206 13.16 2.76 2.60
N LEU A 207 12.15 1.99 2.18
CA LEU A 207 11.04 1.54 3.03
C LEU A 207 10.92 0.02 3.14
N ALA A 208 11.22 -0.73 2.06
CA ALA A 208 10.94 -2.15 2.02
C ALA A 208 12.05 -2.99 2.66
N SER A 209 11.65 -3.96 3.48
CA SER A 209 12.55 -4.98 4.02
C SER A 209 12.84 -6.10 3.00
N ARG A 210 11.94 -6.29 2.03
CA ARG A 210 12.00 -7.31 0.97
C ARG A 210 11.37 -6.77 -0.30
N ALA A 211 11.84 -7.25 -1.44
CA ALA A 211 11.20 -7.02 -2.73
C ALA A 211 10.79 -8.33 -3.39
N VAL A 212 9.75 -8.26 -4.21
CA VAL A 212 9.35 -9.31 -5.15
C VAL A 212 9.31 -8.70 -6.55
N PHE A 213 9.68 -9.49 -7.56
CA PHE A 213 9.74 -9.03 -8.95
C PHE A 213 8.66 -9.70 -9.79
N PHE A 214 7.84 -8.86 -10.42
CA PHE A 214 6.79 -9.27 -11.34
C PHE A 214 7.26 -9.17 -12.79
N GLU A 215 7.13 -10.26 -13.53
CA GLU A 215 7.37 -10.31 -14.97
C GLU A 215 6.28 -11.13 -15.65
N LYS A 216 5.60 -10.53 -16.63
CA LYS A 216 4.58 -11.21 -17.45
C LYS A 216 3.56 -12.01 -16.63
N GLY A 217 2.99 -11.38 -15.60
CA GLY A 217 1.97 -11.97 -14.73
C GLY A 217 2.48 -12.96 -13.68
N LYS A 218 3.79 -13.17 -13.57
CA LYS A 218 4.42 -14.11 -12.61
C LYS A 218 5.24 -13.36 -11.57
N LEU A 219 5.29 -13.90 -10.37
CA LEU A 219 6.28 -13.53 -9.36
C LEU A 219 7.52 -14.41 -9.62
N VAL A 220 8.56 -13.82 -10.24
CA VAL A 220 9.74 -14.57 -10.73
C VAL A 220 10.93 -14.53 -9.78
N ALA A 221 10.93 -13.61 -8.80
CA ALA A 221 11.98 -13.52 -7.79
C ALA A 221 11.46 -12.86 -6.52
N ALA A 222 12.10 -13.21 -5.40
CA ALA A 222 11.94 -12.57 -4.10
C ALA A 222 13.31 -12.51 -3.41
N GLY A 223 13.59 -11.41 -2.70
CA GLY A 223 14.87 -11.22 -2.00
C GLY A 223 14.99 -9.81 -1.44
N SER A 224 16.18 -9.39 -1.04
CA SER A 224 16.41 -8.00 -0.68
C SER A 224 16.22 -7.08 -1.89
N VAL A 225 15.88 -5.80 -1.65
CA VAL A 225 15.74 -4.82 -2.74
C VAL A 225 17.01 -4.75 -3.59
N ASP A 226 18.18 -4.76 -2.93
CA ASP A 226 19.50 -4.71 -3.59
C ASP A 226 19.78 -5.93 -4.47
N GLU A 227 19.39 -7.12 -4.02
CA GLU A 227 19.54 -8.36 -4.79
C GLU A 227 18.66 -8.35 -6.03
N ILE A 228 17.38 -8.00 -5.87
CA ILE A 228 16.41 -7.93 -6.97
C ILE A 228 16.83 -6.88 -7.99
N ALA A 229 17.23 -5.69 -7.56
CA ALA A 229 17.64 -4.63 -8.47
C ALA A 229 18.89 -5.02 -9.30
N ARG A 230 19.89 -5.65 -8.68
CA ARG A 230 21.07 -6.16 -9.41
C ARG A 230 20.71 -7.27 -10.38
N ARG A 231 19.85 -8.21 -9.97
CA ARG A 231 19.47 -9.36 -10.79
C ARG A 231 18.73 -8.97 -12.07
N PHE A 232 17.93 -7.91 -12.02
CA PHE A 232 17.11 -7.46 -13.15
C PHE A 232 17.64 -6.19 -13.82
N ASP A 233 18.92 -5.84 -13.55
CA ASP A 233 19.62 -4.68 -14.12
C ASP A 233 18.83 -3.35 -13.96
N TRP A 234 18.11 -3.24 -12.86
CA TRP A 234 17.48 -2.00 -12.45
C TRP A 234 18.50 -1.15 -11.73
N THR A 235 19.24 -0.38 -12.55
CA THR A 235 20.45 0.32 -12.10
C THR A 235 20.14 1.39 -11.08
N TYR A 236 20.91 1.30 -10.01
CA TYR A 236 20.98 2.22 -8.89
C TYR A 236 21.82 3.46 -9.18
N ALA A 237 21.90 3.97 -10.40
CA ALA A 237 22.80 5.10 -10.69
C ALA A 237 22.74 6.23 -9.65
N ASP A 238 21.78 6.20 -8.73
CA ASP A 238 21.49 7.22 -7.74
C ASP A 238 20.93 6.76 -6.39
N LEU A 239 21.23 5.56 -5.87
CA LEU A 239 20.85 5.24 -4.50
C LEU A 239 21.57 6.16 -3.50
N PRO A 240 20.85 6.72 -2.50
CA PRO A 240 21.53 7.33 -1.36
C PRO A 240 22.36 6.27 -0.63
N PRO A 241 23.51 6.65 -0.04
CA PRO A 241 24.30 5.76 0.79
C PRO A 241 23.46 5.08 1.87
N ALA A 242 23.86 3.88 2.30
CA ALA A 242 23.09 3.00 3.21
C ALA A 242 22.70 3.66 4.55
N ASP A 243 23.43 4.68 4.96
CA ASP A 243 23.22 5.52 6.14
C ASP A 243 22.00 6.48 6.04
N LEU A 244 21.46 6.69 4.84
CA LEU A 244 20.22 7.45 4.62
C LEU A 244 18.95 6.57 4.54
N ARG A 245 19.07 5.28 4.80
CA ARG A 245 17.88 4.43 4.97
C ARG A 245 17.15 4.86 6.24
N TYR A 246 15.88 5.17 6.13
CA TYR A 246 15.07 5.54 7.27
C TYR A 246 15.06 4.37 8.27
N SER A 247 15.74 4.57 9.38
CA SER A 247 15.83 3.58 10.44
C SER A 247 14.45 3.44 11.11
N THR A 248 13.82 2.30 10.94
CA THR A 248 12.61 1.90 11.67
C THR A 248 12.88 1.57 13.15
N HIS A 249 14.10 1.83 13.64
CA HIS A 249 14.50 1.58 15.02
C HIS A 249 14.87 2.87 15.74
N ARG A 250 13.87 3.67 16.13
CA ARG A 250 14.01 4.44 17.36
C ARG A 250 13.48 3.57 18.50
N ARG A 251 14.42 3.01 19.27
CA ARG A 251 14.14 2.52 20.62
C ARG A 251 13.65 3.71 21.44
N PHE A 252 12.48 3.60 22.01
CA PHE A 252 12.12 4.24 23.26
C PHE A 252 12.27 3.23 24.38
#